data_ecdae7b53065e5aa98c971fc7b865368
#
_entry.id   ecdae7b53065e5aa98c971fc7b865368
#
_cell.length_a   1.000
_cell.length_b   1.000
_cell.length_c   1.000
_cell.angle_alpha   90.00
_cell.angle_beta   90.00
_cell.angle_gamma   90.00
#
_symmetry.space_group_name_H-M   'P 1'
#
loop_
_entity.id
_entity.type
_entity.pdbx_description
1 polymer ?
#
loop_
_entity_poly.entity_id
_entity_poly.type
_entity_poly.pdbx_seq_one_letter_code
_entity_poly.pdbx_strand_id
1 'polypeptide(L)'
;MPLPPPPPQFVLRGTQSAVNSLHFSCQTEAPSLPLLFSGSLNGLVHVWNLQTRRVDITLDGHAGQSVYWVKTLEDQHLLLSQGRDLKLCLWDLAEGRNAPVDSLSLDSVGFCKGSILTEGTQRCWLLAVPGKGMDEPASSSRPLLLAGYEDGSVVLWNIAERRILSRLSCHKEPVMSLDFDSRKAKGVSGSSEKVLCVWSLDEQQNLKVCRTQEFTNPGIADIAIRPDGKILATAGWDHRIRLFGWKQLKPLAVLDYHSAAVHCVAFSDPGRANEQLLAGGSKDQRISIWSVYSQT
;
A
#
# COMPACT_ATOMS: atom_id res chain seq x y z
N MET A 1 -29.30 -19.37 2.95
CA MET A 1 -27.86 -19.65 2.78
C MET A 1 -27.14 -18.33 2.52
N PRO A 2 -25.98 -18.05 3.10
CA PRO A 2 -25.21 -16.89 2.73
C PRO A 2 -24.87 -16.98 1.23
N LEU A 3 -24.94 -15.86 0.53
CA LEU A 3 -24.54 -15.78 -0.88
C LEU A 3 -23.05 -16.16 -0.99
N PRO A 4 -22.65 -16.90 -2.05
CA PRO A 4 -21.26 -17.19 -2.29
C PRO A 4 -20.46 -15.88 -2.46
N PRO A 5 -19.17 -15.86 -2.10
CA PRO A 5 -18.34 -14.68 -2.29
C PRO A 5 -18.35 -14.28 -3.78
N PRO A 6 -18.40 -12.98 -4.09
CA PRO A 6 -18.38 -12.54 -5.48
C PRO A 6 -17.08 -13.01 -6.15
N PRO A 7 -17.09 -13.40 -7.43
CA PRO A 7 -15.88 -13.67 -8.18
C PRO A 7 -15.14 -12.38 -8.53
N PRO A 8 -13.82 -12.41 -8.81
CA PRO A 8 -13.12 -11.26 -9.35
C PRO A 8 -13.69 -10.88 -10.72
N GLN A 9 -13.68 -9.59 -11.02
CA GLN A 9 -14.09 -9.08 -12.33
C GLN A 9 -13.18 -9.63 -13.43
N PHE A 10 -11.88 -9.67 -13.17
CA PHE A 10 -10.88 -10.37 -13.97
C PHE A 10 -9.61 -10.62 -13.17
N VAL A 11 -8.71 -11.40 -13.75
CA VAL A 11 -7.44 -11.78 -13.13
C VAL A 11 -6.29 -11.51 -14.08
N LEU A 12 -5.27 -10.82 -13.60
CA LEU A 12 -4.03 -10.60 -14.33
C LEU A 12 -3.06 -11.75 -14.02
N ARG A 13 -2.42 -12.24 -15.07
CA ARG A 13 -1.45 -13.34 -15.04
C ARG A 13 -0.22 -12.94 -15.83
N GLY A 14 0.95 -13.45 -15.45
CA GLY A 14 2.19 -13.19 -16.16
C GLY A 14 3.29 -12.56 -15.31
N THR A 15 3.07 -12.39 -14.01
CA THR A 15 4.13 -11.91 -13.09
C THR A 15 5.25 -12.93 -12.91
N GLN A 16 5.01 -14.21 -13.24
CA GLN A 16 5.94 -15.34 -13.10
C GLN A 16 6.55 -15.49 -11.70
N SER A 17 6.09 -14.71 -10.72
CA SER A 17 6.56 -14.71 -9.35
C SER A 17 5.51 -14.15 -8.40
N ALA A 18 5.68 -14.35 -7.09
CA ALA A 18 4.79 -13.80 -6.07
C ALA A 18 4.71 -12.27 -6.18
N VAL A 19 3.51 -11.73 -6.03
CA VAL A 19 3.24 -10.28 -6.05
C VAL A 19 3.30 -9.75 -4.64
N ASN A 20 4.22 -8.82 -4.37
CA ASN A 20 4.50 -8.30 -3.03
C ASN A 20 4.07 -6.85 -2.84
N SER A 21 3.85 -6.11 -3.92
CA SER A 21 3.35 -4.74 -3.85
C SER A 21 2.44 -4.41 -5.03
N LEU A 22 1.48 -3.52 -4.80
CA LEU A 22 0.54 -3.03 -5.78
C LEU A 22 0.31 -1.53 -5.59
N HIS A 23 0.15 -0.82 -6.71
CA HIS A 23 -0.23 0.58 -6.71
C HIS A 23 -1.02 0.92 -7.97
N PHE A 24 -2.13 1.66 -7.82
CA PHE A 24 -2.82 2.29 -8.94
C PHE A 24 -2.29 3.71 -9.14
N SER A 25 -2.04 4.11 -10.37
CA SER A 25 -1.81 5.52 -10.68
C SER A 25 -3.11 6.24 -10.99
N CYS A 26 -3.19 7.50 -10.58
CA CYS A 26 -4.20 8.42 -11.09
C CYS A 26 -3.74 8.93 -12.46
N GLN A 27 -4.42 8.57 -13.54
CA GLN A 27 -4.24 9.27 -14.81
C GLN A 27 -5.13 10.50 -14.83
N THR A 28 -4.53 11.68 -15.00
CA THR A 28 -5.23 12.97 -15.05
C THR A 28 -5.89 13.24 -16.40
N GLU A 29 -5.51 12.53 -17.47
CA GLU A 29 -5.95 12.81 -18.84
C GLU A 29 -6.62 11.59 -19.48
N ALA A 30 -7.90 11.73 -19.78
CA ALA A 30 -8.79 10.87 -20.57
C ALA A 30 -9.60 9.79 -19.81
N PRO A 31 -10.69 9.26 -20.39
CA PRO A 31 -11.58 8.28 -19.76
C PRO A 31 -11.01 6.85 -19.82
N SER A 32 -9.71 6.69 -19.58
CA SER A 32 -9.04 5.39 -19.55
C SER A 32 -9.03 4.82 -18.13
N LEU A 33 -9.06 3.49 -18.03
CA LEU A 33 -8.82 2.79 -16.77
C LEU A 33 -7.43 3.16 -16.21
N PRO A 34 -7.28 3.26 -14.88
CA PRO A 34 -5.99 3.57 -14.27
C PRO A 34 -4.96 2.50 -14.64
N LEU A 35 -3.68 2.88 -14.69
CA LEU A 35 -2.60 1.91 -14.75
C LEU A 35 -2.43 1.25 -13.38
N LEU A 36 -2.09 -0.04 -13.38
CA LEU A 36 -1.73 -0.78 -12.18
C LEU A 36 -0.25 -1.12 -12.23
N PHE A 37 0.44 -0.91 -11.14
CA PHE A 37 1.84 -1.29 -10.95
C PHE A 37 1.94 -2.43 -9.96
N SER A 38 2.79 -3.42 -10.26
CA SER A 38 3.07 -4.52 -9.34
C SER A 38 4.55 -4.77 -9.19
N GLY A 39 5.02 -4.88 -7.94
CA GLY A 39 6.35 -5.35 -7.61
C GLY A 39 6.32 -6.83 -7.20
N SER A 40 7.30 -7.60 -7.67
CA SER A 40 7.33 -9.05 -7.52
C SER A 40 8.56 -9.55 -6.77
N LEU A 41 8.49 -10.79 -6.31
CA LEU A 41 9.54 -11.45 -5.52
C LEU A 41 10.85 -11.60 -6.32
N ASN A 42 10.79 -11.73 -7.64
CA ASN A 42 11.94 -11.85 -8.53
C ASN A 42 12.55 -10.51 -8.97
N GLY A 43 12.19 -9.39 -8.34
CA GLY A 43 12.81 -8.08 -8.59
C GLY A 43 12.21 -7.29 -9.74
N LEU A 44 11.19 -7.79 -10.40
CA LEU A 44 10.56 -7.11 -11.53
C LEU A 44 9.41 -6.20 -11.06
N VAL A 45 9.28 -5.07 -11.73
CA VAL A 45 8.09 -4.23 -11.65
C VAL A 45 7.35 -4.29 -12.99
N HIS A 46 6.05 -4.61 -12.94
CA HIS A 46 5.22 -4.66 -14.13
C HIS A 46 4.22 -3.50 -14.15
N VAL A 47 4.09 -2.87 -15.30
CA VAL A 47 3.06 -1.88 -15.62
C VAL A 47 1.95 -2.59 -16.39
N TRP A 48 0.76 -2.58 -15.83
CA TRP A 48 -0.39 -3.31 -16.37
C TRP A 48 -1.37 -2.36 -17.03
N ASN A 49 -1.76 -2.71 -18.24
CA ASN A 49 -2.91 -2.12 -18.90
C ASN A 49 -4.17 -2.93 -18.56
N LEU A 50 -5.09 -2.30 -17.85
CA LEU A 50 -6.30 -2.98 -17.39
C LEU A 50 -7.34 -3.19 -18.50
N GLN A 51 -7.28 -2.43 -19.59
CA GLN A 51 -8.13 -2.63 -20.77
C GLN A 51 -7.76 -3.92 -21.52
N THR A 52 -6.48 -4.06 -21.82
CA THR A 52 -5.95 -5.24 -22.52
C THR A 52 -5.73 -6.42 -21.57
N ARG A 53 -5.67 -6.17 -20.25
CA ARG A 53 -5.35 -7.13 -19.17
C ARG A 53 -3.97 -7.76 -19.33
N ARG A 54 -3.02 -7.00 -19.90
CA ARG A 54 -1.65 -7.44 -20.20
C ARG A 54 -0.63 -6.52 -19.55
N VAL A 55 0.59 -7.02 -19.43
CA VAL A 55 1.76 -6.22 -19.09
C VAL A 55 2.14 -5.39 -20.31
N ASP A 56 2.17 -4.08 -20.17
CA ASP A 56 2.66 -3.16 -21.20
C ASP A 56 4.18 -2.96 -21.07
N ILE A 57 4.68 -2.82 -19.83
CA ILE A 57 6.10 -2.58 -19.57
C ILE A 57 6.57 -3.49 -18.42
N THR A 58 7.77 -4.04 -18.55
CA THR A 58 8.47 -4.73 -17.47
C THR A 58 9.77 -3.97 -17.19
N LEU A 59 9.95 -3.56 -15.93
CA LEU A 59 11.10 -2.82 -15.44
C LEU A 59 11.97 -3.78 -14.61
N ASP A 60 13.28 -3.81 -14.90
CA ASP A 60 14.26 -4.64 -14.20
C ASP A 60 15.39 -3.78 -13.66
N GLY A 61 15.52 -3.67 -12.36
CA GLY A 61 16.52 -2.83 -11.69
C GLY A 61 16.89 -3.28 -10.30
N HIS A 62 16.19 -4.30 -9.77
CA HIS A 62 16.42 -4.80 -8.41
C HIS A 62 17.22 -6.11 -8.37
N ALA A 63 17.94 -6.45 -9.44
CA ALA A 63 18.88 -7.58 -9.51
C ALA A 63 18.28 -8.91 -8.97
N GLY A 64 17.02 -9.21 -9.29
CA GLY A 64 16.33 -10.41 -8.83
C GLY A 64 15.88 -10.38 -7.35
N GLN A 65 16.07 -9.27 -6.63
CA GLN A 65 15.65 -9.12 -5.24
C GLN A 65 14.23 -8.56 -5.14
N SER A 66 13.46 -9.09 -4.19
CA SER A 66 12.05 -8.76 -4.01
C SER A 66 11.74 -7.26 -3.96
N VAL A 67 10.79 -6.81 -4.77
CA VAL A 67 10.22 -5.46 -4.73
C VAL A 67 9.01 -5.46 -3.81
N TYR A 68 9.08 -4.75 -2.71
CA TYR A 68 8.03 -4.75 -1.68
C TYR A 68 7.26 -3.42 -1.58
N TRP A 69 7.66 -2.40 -2.35
CA TRP A 69 6.93 -1.16 -2.46
C TRP A 69 7.08 -0.54 -3.84
N VAL A 70 5.97 -0.03 -4.37
CA VAL A 70 5.90 0.72 -5.63
C VAL A 70 4.95 1.90 -5.46
N LYS A 71 5.31 3.06 -6.00
CA LYS A 71 4.50 4.28 -5.92
C LYS A 71 4.81 5.22 -7.08
N THR A 72 3.77 5.74 -7.75
CA THR A 72 3.93 6.80 -8.73
C THR A 72 4.04 8.17 -8.07
N LEU A 73 4.84 9.05 -8.64
CA LEU A 73 4.84 10.47 -8.32
C LEU A 73 3.80 11.13 -9.24
N GLU A 74 2.88 11.85 -8.63
CA GLU A 74 1.83 12.56 -9.37
C GLU A 74 2.45 13.56 -10.35
N ASP A 75 1.86 13.70 -11.54
CA ASP A 75 2.19 14.65 -12.63
C ASP A 75 3.51 14.44 -13.40
N GLN A 76 4.31 13.41 -13.16
CA GLN A 76 5.64 13.35 -13.79
C GLN A 76 5.96 12.06 -14.56
N HIS A 77 5.03 11.15 -14.77
CA HIS A 77 5.33 9.83 -15.34
C HIS A 77 6.45 9.07 -14.58
N LEU A 78 6.73 9.49 -13.36
CA LEU A 78 7.77 8.90 -12.54
C LEU A 78 7.20 7.83 -11.61
N LEU A 79 7.94 6.75 -11.49
CA LEU A 79 7.65 5.64 -10.58
C LEU A 79 8.83 5.46 -9.63
N LEU A 80 8.53 5.20 -8.37
CA LEU A 80 9.49 4.72 -7.38
C LEU A 80 9.23 3.25 -7.07
N SER A 81 10.30 2.49 -6.92
CA SER A 81 10.25 1.12 -6.42
C SER A 81 11.31 0.87 -5.37
N GLN A 82 10.97 0.14 -4.32
CA GLN A 82 11.88 -0.23 -3.22
C GLN A 82 12.05 -1.74 -3.17
N GLY A 83 13.31 -2.20 -3.20
CA GLY A 83 13.65 -3.61 -3.22
C GLY A 83 14.46 -4.06 -1.99
N ARG A 84 14.53 -5.38 -1.82
CA ARG A 84 15.39 -6.00 -0.81
C ARG A 84 16.88 -5.97 -1.16
N ASP A 85 17.23 -5.44 -2.33
CA ASP A 85 18.60 -5.13 -2.77
C ASP A 85 19.15 -3.85 -2.12
N LEU A 86 18.47 -3.29 -1.11
CA LEU A 86 18.82 -2.02 -0.46
C LEU A 86 18.75 -0.82 -1.42
N LYS A 87 17.94 -0.87 -2.46
CA LYS A 87 17.78 0.22 -3.42
C LYS A 87 16.36 0.75 -3.46
N LEU A 88 16.29 2.06 -3.60
CA LEU A 88 15.14 2.77 -4.10
C LEU A 88 15.47 3.21 -5.53
N CYS A 89 14.72 2.71 -6.51
CA CYS A 89 14.90 3.03 -7.91
C CYS A 89 13.86 4.04 -8.37
N LEU A 90 14.30 5.05 -9.15
CA LEU A 90 13.45 6.01 -9.83
C LEU A 90 13.38 5.63 -11.31
N TRP A 91 12.18 5.59 -11.87
CA TRP A 91 11.91 5.23 -13.25
C TRP A 91 11.18 6.36 -13.95
N ASP A 92 11.54 6.60 -15.22
CA ASP A 92 10.79 7.46 -16.12
C ASP A 92 9.98 6.61 -17.11
N LEU A 93 8.67 6.65 -16.97
CA LEU A 93 7.73 5.87 -17.79
C LEU A 93 7.48 6.52 -19.16
N ALA A 94 7.79 7.82 -19.33
CA ALA A 94 7.56 8.54 -20.59
C ALA A 94 8.54 8.13 -21.68
N GLU A 95 9.76 7.78 -21.32
CA GLU A 95 10.82 7.47 -22.29
C GLU A 95 10.88 6.00 -22.73
N GLY A 96 10.01 5.14 -22.20
CA GLY A 96 9.97 3.70 -22.54
C GLY A 96 11.23 2.93 -22.14
N ARG A 97 12.04 3.46 -21.22
CA ARG A 97 13.25 2.82 -20.70
C ARG A 97 12.88 1.73 -19.70
N ASN A 98 13.61 0.61 -19.76
CA ASN A 98 13.43 -0.51 -18.83
C ASN A 98 14.42 -0.49 -17.67
N ALA A 99 15.36 0.47 -17.65
CA ALA A 99 16.35 0.68 -16.59
C ALA A 99 15.97 1.91 -15.74
N PRO A 100 16.30 1.93 -14.44
CA PRO A 100 16.07 3.09 -13.61
C PRO A 100 16.89 4.30 -14.09
N VAL A 101 16.31 5.50 -14.02
CA VAL A 101 17.00 6.75 -14.34
C VAL A 101 17.92 7.18 -13.21
N ASP A 102 17.56 6.80 -11.97
CA ASP A 102 18.35 7.06 -10.77
C ASP A 102 18.08 6.00 -9.69
N SER A 103 19.01 5.86 -8.75
CA SER A 103 18.84 4.95 -7.62
C SER A 103 19.52 5.47 -6.35
N LEU A 104 18.82 5.35 -5.23
CA LEU A 104 19.34 5.66 -3.89
C LEU A 104 19.63 4.35 -3.15
N SER A 105 20.83 4.21 -2.60
CA SER A 105 21.18 3.10 -1.72
C SER A 105 20.66 3.36 -0.31
N LEU A 106 20.00 2.36 0.29
CA LEU A 106 19.43 2.40 1.63
C LEU A 106 20.34 1.68 2.62
N ASP A 107 20.42 2.18 3.85
CA ASP A 107 21.27 1.58 4.90
C ASP A 107 20.69 0.31 5.51
N SER A 108 19.40 0.08 5.36
CA SER A 108 18.70 -1.04 5.99
C SER A 108 17.50 -1.49 5.16
N VAL A 109 17.28 -2.80 5.13
CA VAL A 109 16.04 -3.42 4.63
C VAL A 109 15.12 -3.61 5.83
N GLY A 110 14.46 -2.57 6.30
CA GLY A 110 13.36 -2.73 7.24
C GLY A 110 12.16 -3.43 6.60
N PHE A 111 11.23 -3.90 7.40
CA PHE A 111 9.91 -4.36 6.93
C PHE A 111 9.02 -3.20 6.48
N CYS A 112 9.45 -1.96 6.71
CA CYS A 112 8.67 -0.76 6.42
C CYS A 112 8.70 -0.43 4.92
N LYS A 113 7.53 -0.26 4.35
CA LYS A 113 7.35 0.33 3.01
C LYS A 113 7.68 1.82 3.07
N GLY A 114 8.25 2.36 2.00
CA GLY A 114 8.44 3.81 1.85
C GLY A 114 7.10 4.55 1.87
N SER A 115 7.13 5.82 2.24
CA SER A 115 5.98 6.71 2.18
C SER A 115 6.37 8.05 1.55
N ILE A 116 5.47 8.63 0.78
CA ILE A 116 5.69 9.90 0.10
C ILE A 116 4.63 10.89 0.56
N LEU A 117 5.07 12.08 0.89
CA LEU A 117 4.24 13.24 1.11
C LEU A 117 4.54 14.27 0.03
N THR A 118 3.52 14.72 -0.68
CA THR A 118 3.57 15.89 -1.58
C THR A 118 3.36 17.15 -0.78
N GLU A 119 4.24 18.12 -0.92
CA GLU A 119 4.18 19.37 -0.17
C GLU A 119 3.95 20.57 -1.09
N GLY A 120 2.79 21.22 -0.91
CA GLY A 120 2.46 22.51 -1.52
C GLY A 120 2.36 22.53 -3.05
N THR A 121 2.44 23.74 -3.61
CA THR A 121 2.42 23.98 -5.06
C THR A 121 3.80 23.85 -5.73
N GLN A 122 4.86 23.77 -4.95
CA GLN A 122 6.20 23.48 -5.46
C GLN A 122 6.35 21.94 -5.50
N ARG A 123 6.90 21.43 -6.61
CA ARG A 123 7.14 20.01 -6.88
C ARG A 123 8.19 19.41 -5.93
N CYS A 124 7.93 19.48 -4.62
CA CYS A 124 8.79 18.96 -3.58
C CYS A 124 8.11 17.73 -2.95
N TRP A 125 8.83 16.63 -2.87
CA TRP A 125 8.35 15.40 -2.22
C TRP A 125 9.22 15.10 -1.02
N LEU A 126 8.57 14.79 0.10
CA LEU A 126 9.23 14.21 1.26
C LEU A 126 9.08 12.69 1.16
N LEU A 127 10.21 12.01 1.06
CA LEU A 127 10.28 10.55 1.01
C LEU A 127 10.77 10.03 2.36
N ALA A 128 9.97 9.20 3.00
CA ALA A 128 10.36 8.45 4.20
C ALA A 128 10.67 7.01 3.82
N VAL A 129 11.90 6.57 4.05
CA VAL A 129 12.39 5.21 3.81
C VAL A 129 13.11 4.69 5.05
N PRO A 130 13.24 3.36 5.23
CA PRO A 130 14.05 2.79 6.31
C PRO A 130 15.52 3.23 6.19
N GLY A 131 16.12 3.70 7.27
CA GLY A 131 17.52 4.12 7.28
C GLY A 131 17.98 4.47 8.70
N LYS A 132 19.29 4.69 8.86
CA LYS A 132 19.92 5.08 10.13
C LYS A 132 20.08 6.60 10.31
N GLY A 133 19.95 7.36 9.24
CA GLY A 133 20.10 8.81 9.22
C GLY A 133 18.82 9.50 8.78
N MET A 134 18.71 10.78 9.09
CA MET A 134 17.67 11.66 8.56
C MET A 134 18.38 12.88 7.99
N ASP A 135 18.23 13.10 6.68
CA ASP A 135 18.61 14.36 6.05
C ASP A 135 17.61 15.46 6.46
N GLU A 136 18.07 16.70 6.53
CA GLU A 136 17.20 17.79 6.95
C GLU A 136 16.13 18.05 5.88
N PRO A 137 14.83 18.04 6.26
CA PRO A 137 13.78 18.44 5.34
C PRO A 137 13.94 19.94 5.02
N ALA A 138 14.02 20.27 3.75
CA ALA A 138 14.18 21.64 3.26
C ALA A 138 12.91 22.50 3.42
N SER A 139 11.93 22.10 4.21
CA SER A 139 10.58 22.63 4.23
C SER A 139 10.21 23.31 5.55
N SER A 140 9.40 24.36 5.44
CA SER A 140 8.78 25.07 6.58
C SER A 140 7.61 24.32 7.20
N SER A 141 7.14 23.23 6.60
CA SER A 141 6.07 22.40 7.15
C SER A 141 6.60 21.51 8.29
N ARG A 142 5.67 21.03 9.11
CA ARG A 142 5.96 20.07 10.19
C ARG A 142 5.37 18.70 9.82
N PRO A 143 5.97 17.97 8.87
CA PRO A 143 5.41 16.71 8.42
C PRO A 143 5.43 15.68 9.55
N LEU A 144 4.34 14.94 9.68
CA LEU A 144 4.19 13.84 10.63
C LEU A 144 4.32 12.51 9.89
N LEU A 145 5.02 11.55 10.49
CA LEU A 145 5.15 10.20 9.99
C LEU A 145 4.56 9.19 10.98
N LEU A 146 3.72 8.31 10.49
CA LEU A 146 3.27 7.13 11.22
C LEU A 146 4.08 5.92 10.78
N ALA A 147 4.68 5.22 11.73
CA ALA A 147 5.51 4.03 11.49
C ALA A 147 5.06 2.87 12.38
N GLY A 148 4.97 1.67 11.79
CA GLY A 148 4.80 0.41 12.51
C GLY A 148 6.17 -0.21 12.83
N TYR A 149 6.30 -0.80 14.02
CA TYR A 149 7.55 -1.37 14.52
C TYR A 149 7.44 -2.87 14.75
N GLU A 150 8.60 -3.52 14.85
CA GLU A 150 8.73 -4.95 15.13
C GLU A 150 8.26 -5.34 16.54
N ASP A 151 8.28 -4.38 17.48
CA ASP A 151 7.79 -4.56 18.84
C ASP A 151 6.24 -4.47 18.95
N GLY A 152 5.54 -4.39 17.81
CA GLY A 152 4.08 -4.27 17.75
C GLY A 152 3.54 -2.87 18.03
N SER A 153 4.39 -1.87 18.12
CA SER A 153 3.97 -0.49 18.34
C SER A 153 3.73 0.28 17.03
N VAL A 154 2.80 1.23 17.09
CA VAL A 154 2.63 2.29 16.11
C VAL A 154 3.15 3.58 16.72
N VAL A 155 4.02 4.29 16.01
CA VAL A 155 4.70 5.49 16.50
C VAL A 155 4.42 6.66 15.58
N LEU A 156 4.08 7.80 16.18
CA LEU A 156 3.95 9.08 15.49
C LEU A 156 5.23 9.89 15.69
N TRP A 157 5.84 10.27 14.59
CA TRP A 157 7.04 11.10 14.55
C TRP A 157 6.74 12.50 14.05
N ASN A 158 7.39 13.50 14.66
CA ASN A 158 7.62 14.79 14.04
C ASN A 158 8.95 14.72 13.29
N ILE A 159 8.90 14.77 11.96
CA ILE A 159 10.11 14.60 11.15
C ILE A 159 11.01 15.83 11.28
N ALA A 160 10.45 17.05 11.29
CA ALA A 160 11.21 18.29 11.41
C ALA A 160 11.97 18.39 12.72
N GLU A 161 11.34 17.96 13.82
CA GLU A 161 11.95 17.98 15.17
C GLU A 161 12.70 16.69 15.51
N ARG A 162 12.68 15.68 14.62
CA ARG A 162 13.32 14.36 14.79
C ARG A 162 12.97 13.68 16.13
N ARG A 163 11.73 13.84 16.59
CA ARG A 163 11.28 13.29 17.87
C ARG A 163 9.98 12.52 17.76
N ILE A 164 9.85 11.55 18.67
CA ILE A 164 8.60 10.81 18.85
C ILE A 164 7.60 11.73 19.57
N LEU A 165 6.40 11.85 19.00
CA LEU A 165 5.29 12.54 19.61
C LEU A 165 4.42 11.60 20.43
N SER A 166 4.15 10.41 19.89
CA SER A 166 3.32 9.42 20.56
C SER A 166 3.74 8.01 20.16
N ARG A 167 3.63 7.07 21.09
CA ARG A 167 3.83 5.63 20.86
C ARG A 167 2.63 4.86 21.40
N LEU A 168 2.10 3.93 20.62
CA LEU A 168 0.98 3.09 20.94
C LEU A 168 1.33 1.62 20.77
N SER A 169 1.43 0.86 21.84
CA SER A 169 1.60 -0.61 21.79
C SER A 169 0.23 -1.25 21.58
N CYS A 170 -0.05 -1.66 20.35
CA CYS A 170 -1.35 -2.21 19.95
C CYS A 170 -1.30 -3.65 19.47
N HIS A 171 -0.11 -4.20 19.25
CA HIS A 171 0.13 -5.59 18.87
C HIS A 171 1.22 -6.22 19.73
N LYS A 172 1.24 -7.55 19.81
CA LYS A 172 2.29 -8.33 20.48
C LYS A 172 3.39 -8.78 19.53
N GLU A 173 3.05 -8.78 18.24
CA GLU A 173 3.89 -9.20 17.12
C GLU A 173 4.13 -8.01 16.18
N PRO A 174 5.13 -8.08 15.29
CA PRO A 174 5.47 -7.00 14.37
C PRO A 174 4.26 -6.42 13.62
N VAL A 175 4.20 -5.10 13.52
CA VAL A 175 3.24 -4.40 12.66
C VAL A 175 3.64 -4.63 11.21
N MET A 176 2.81 -5.37 10.47
CA MET A 176 3.07 -5.73 9.07
C MET A 176 2.57 -4.67 8.09
N SER A 177 1.47 -4.02 8.44
CA SER A 177 0.88 -2.97 7.60
C SER A 177 0.07 -2.00 8.45
N LEU A 178 0.03 -0.75 8.03
CA LEU A 178 -0.82 0.28 8.59
C LEU A 178 -1.32 1.23 7.49
N ASP A 179 -2.48 1.85 7.74
CA ASP A 179 -3.03 2.90 6.90
C ASP A 179 -3.79 3.94 7.74
N PHE A 180 -3.91 5.17 7.23
CA PHE A 180 -4.43 6.30 7.98
C PHE A 180 -5.40 7.17 7.16
N ASP A 181 -6.61 7.35 7.67
CA ASP A 181 -7.60 8.30 7.15
C ASP A 181 -7.42 9.67 7.83
N SER A 182 -6.72 10.57 7.15
CA SER A 182 -6.43 11.92 7.68
C SER A 182 -7.69 12.75 7.94
N ARG A 183 -8.77 12.53 7.14
CA ARG A 183 -10.05 13.27 7.32
C ARG A 183 -10.76 12.92 8.61
N LYS A 184 -10.55 11.70 9.10
CA LYS A 184 -11.15 11.22 10.35
C LYS A 184 -10.17 11.15 11.51
N ALA A 185 -8.91 11.51 11.28
CA ALA A 185 -7.80 11.33 12.21
C ALA A 185 -7.78 9.92 12.82
N LYS A 186 -8.00 8.89 11.97
CA LYS A 186 -8.20 7.51 12.38
C LYS A 186 -7.36 6.57 11.55
N GLY A 187 -6.64 5.68 12.20
CA GLY A 187 -5.80 4.71 11.54
C GLY A 187 -6.12 3.27 11.92
N VAL A 188 -5.49 2.38 11.20
CA VAL A 188 -5.63 0.95 11.38
C VAL A 188 -4.27 0.29 11.19
N SER A 189 -3.98 -0.74 11.97
CA SER A 189 -2.77 -1.55 11.84
C SER A 189 -3.09 -3.03 11.96
N GLY A 190 -2.32 -3.83 11.24
CA GLY A 190 -2.37 -5.28 11.24
C GLY A 190 -0.99 -5.87 11.48
N SER A 191 -0.98 -7.07 12.03
CA SER A 191 0.18 -7.79 12.48
C SER A 191 0.16 -9.23 11.96
N SER A 192 1.22 -9.99 12.24
CA SER A 192 1.25 -11.44 12.03
C SER A 192 0.28 -12.21 12.92
N GLU A 193 -0.26 -11.59 13.96
CA GLU A 193 -1.31 -12.17 14.82
C GLU A 193 -2.72 -12.07 14.21
N LYS A 194 -3.74 -12.42 15.02
CA LYS A 194 -5.15 -12.43 14.58
C LYS A 194 -5.88 -11.10 14.76
N VAL A 195 -5.18 -10.05 15.18
CA VAL A 195 -5.80 -8.79 15.63
C VAL A 195 -5.58 -7.68 14.61
N LEU A 196 -6.68 -7.03 14.23
CA LEU A 196 -6.70 -5.74 13.57
C LEU A 196 -6.95 -4.67 14.65
N CYS A 197 -6.07 -3.70 14.76
CA CYS A 197 -6.19 -2.61 15.71
C CYS A 197 -6.58 -1.32 15.02
N VAL A 198 -7.65 -0.67 15.50
CA VAL A 198 -8.06 0.66 15.05
C VAL A 198 -7.77 1.65 16.15
N TRP A 199 -7.10 2.72 15.77
CA TRP A 199 -6.68 3.79 16.67
C TRP A 199 -7.01 5.17 16.10
N SER A 200 -7.03 6.18 16.94
CA SER A 200 -7.26 7.58 16.57
C SER A 200 -6.09 8.44 17.01
N LEU A 201 -5.93 9.55 16.31
CA LEU A 201 -5.00 10.63 16.64
C LEU A 201 -5.83 11.80 17.17
N ASP A 202 -5.58 12.25 18.42
CA ASP A 202 -6.24 13.39 18.98
C ASP A 202 -5.56 14.72 18.59
N GLU A 203 -6.16 15.85 18.93
CA GLU A 203 -5.63 17.20 18.65
C GLU A 203 -4.30 17.47 19.36
N GLN A 204 -4.02 16.78 20.45
CA GLN A 204 -2.76 16.85 21.20
C GLN A 204 -1.71 15.88 20.64
N GLN A 205 -1.97 15.28 19.48
CA GLN A 205 -1.08 14.32 18.80
C GLN A 205 -0.84 13.02 19.60
N ASN A 206 -1.80 12.60 20.44
CA ASN A 206 -1.71 11.31 21.10
C ASN A 206 -2.47 10.24 20.32
N LEU A 207 -1.83 9.07 20.21
CA LEU A 207 -2.44 7.88 19.64
C LEU A 207 -3.22 7.12 20.72
N LYS A 208 -4.47 6.70 20.41
CA LYS A 208 -5.32 5.93 21.33
C LYS A 208 -6.01 4.79 20.59
N VAL A 209 -6.01 3.59 21.17
CA VAL A 209 -6.82 2.47 20.65
C VAL A 209 -8.30 2.80 20.77
N CYS A 210 -9.01 2.71 19.66
CA CYS A 210 -10.46 2.88 19.60
C CYS A 210 -11.18 1.54 19.63
N ARG A 211 -10.61 0.54 18.92
CA ARG A 211 -11.24 -0.76 18.75
C ARG A 211 -10.24 -1.79 18.27
N THR A 212 -10.44 -3.04 18.66
CA THR A 212 -9.77 -4.21 18.11
C THR A 212 -10.79 -5.12 17.43
N GLN A 213 -10.38 -5.79 16.36
CA GLN A 213 -11.16 -6.81 15.67
C GLN A 213 -10.33 -8.07 15.57
N GLU A 214 -10.82 -9.16 16.15
CA GLU A 214 -10.16 -10.45 16.06
C GLU A 214 -10.61 -11.22 14.80
N PHE A 215 -9.67 -11.90 14.15
CA PHE A 215 -9.88 -12.78 13.02
C PHE A 215 -9.72 -14.23 13.42
N THR A 216 -10.32 -15.13 12.64
CA THR A 216 -10.16 -16.58 12.85
C THR A 216 -8.73 -17.04 12.58
N ASN A 217 -8.12 -16.53 11.49
CA ASN A 217 -6.78 -16.91 11.05
C ASN A 217 -5.79 -15.77 11.27
N PRO A 218 -4.54 -16.08 11.63
CA PRO A 218 -3.49 -15.07 11.81
C PRO A 218 -2.94 -14.55 10.48
N GLY A 219 -2.22 -13.42 10.56
CA GLY A 219 -1.44 -12.89 9.46
C GLY A 219 -2.20 -11.91 8.58
N ILE A 220 -2.12 -10.64 8.93
CA ILE A 220 -2.58 -9.54 8.09
C ILE A 220 -1.34 -8.97 7.37
N ALA A 221 -1.19 -9.31 6.09
CA ALA A 221 -0.03 -8.91 5.30
C ALA A 221 -0.09 -7.45 4.85
N ASP A 222 -1.28 -6.97 4.51
CA ASP A 222 -1.48 -5.62 4.01
C ASP A 222 -2.87 -5.08 4.32
N ILE A 223 -2.98 -3.76 4.36
CA ILE A 223 -4.21 -3.03 4.69
C ILE A 223 -4.30 -1.82 3.76
N ALA A 224 -5.51 -1.54 3.27
CA ALA A 224 -5.80 -0.34 2.51
C ALA A 224 -7.17 0.23 2.88
N ILE A 225 -7.22 1.51 3.20
CA ILE A 225 -8.46 2.29 3.34
C ILE A 225 -8.77 2.86 1.95
N ARG A 226 -10.00 2.63 1.48
CA ARG A 226 -10.43 3.21 0.20
C ARG A 226 -10.40 4.75 0.27
N PRO A 227 -9.97 5.46 -0.79
CA PRO A 227 -9.78 6.91 -0.77
C PRO A 227 -11.01 7.73 -0.35
N ASP A 228 -12.24 7.19 -0.51
CA ASP A 228 -13.47 7.83 -0.03
C ASP A 228 -13.71 7.65 1.49
N GLY A 229 -12.84 6.88 2.18
CA GLY A 229 -12.96 6.59 3.61
C GLY A 229 -14.20 5.80 4.00
N LYS A 230 -14.76 4.96 3.11
CA LYS A 230 -15.95 4.15 3.39
C LYS A 230 -15.65 2.68 3.63
N ILE A 231 -14.63 2.14 2.96
CA ILE A 231 -14.28 0.71 2.98
C ILE A 231 -12.82 0.53 3.38
N LEU A 232 -12.57 -0.53 4.13
CA LEU A 232 -11.26 -1.05 4.49
C LEU A 232 -11.09 -2.42 3.85
N ALA A 233 -9.96 -2.68 3.21
CA ALA A 233 -9.54 -4.00 2.74
C ALA A 233 -8.35 -4.51 3.55
N THR A 234 -8.32 -5.81 3.81
CA THR A 234 -7.18 -6.49 4.44
C THR A 234 -6.76 -7.69 3.59
N ALA A 235 -5.45 -7.84 3.38
CA ALA A 235 -4.85 -9.02 2.75
C ALA A 235 -4.45 -10.03 3.83
N GLY A 236 -4.90 -11.28 3.71
CA GLY A 236 -4.63 -12.33 4.68
C GLY A 236 -3.65 -13.40 4.19
N TRP A 237 -2.84 -13.95 5.11
CA TRP A 237 -2.01 -15.13 4.81
C TRP A 237 -2.86 -16.37 4.52
N ASP A 238 -4.12 -16.35 4.93
CA ASP A 238 -5.11 -17.38 4.67
C ASP A 238 -5.77 -17.27 3.28
N HIS A 239 -5.08 -16.69 2.31
CA HIS A 239 -5.44 -16.49 0.90
C HIS A 239 -6.68 -15.62 0.64
N ARG A 240 -7.24 -14.97 1.66
CA ARG A 240 -8.47 -14.19 1.56
C ARG A 240 -8.23 -12.70 1.66
N ILE A 241 -9.03 -11.93 0.93
CA ILE A 241 -9.17 -10.50 1.12
C ILE A 241 -10.48 -10.27 1.86
N ARG A 242 -10.45 -9.47 2.93
CA ARG A 242 -11.66 -9.13 3.69
C ARG A 242 -11.97 -7.66 3.55
N LEU A 243 -13.25 -7.38 3.35
CA LEU A 243 -13.77 -6.02 3.24
C LEU A 243 -14.61 -5.69 4.45
N PHE A 244 -14.39 -4.49 4.98
CA PHE A 244 -15.12 -3.94 6.11
C PHE A 244 -15.61 -2.53 5.81
N GLY A 245 -16.78 -2.17 6.35
CA GLY A 245 -17.19 -0.78 6.44
C GLY A 245 -16.26 -0.01 7.38
N TRP A 246 -15.54 1.00 6.89
CA TRP A 246 -14.50 1.68 7.67
C TRP A 246 -15.01 2.36 8.95
N LYS A 247 -16.24 2.88 8.93
CA LYS A 247 -16.82 3.60 10.10
C LYS A 247 -16.95 2.70 11.33
N GLN A 248 -17.43 1.48 11.16
CA GLN A 248 -17.81 0.58 12.26
C GLN A 248 -17.13 -0.79 12.21
N LEU A 249 -16.23 -1.03 11.29
CA LEU A 249 -15.62 -2.35 11.01
C LEU A 249 -16.67 -3.46 10.80
N LYS A 250 -17.84 -3.12 10.25
CA LYS A 250 -18.85 -4.11 9.89
C LYS A 250 -18.29 -4.95 8.74
N PRO A 251 -18.24 -6.29 8.86
CA PRO A 251 -17.85 -7.16 7.76
C PRO A 251 -18.81 -6.96 6.57
N LEU A 252 -18.26 -6.78 5.38
CA LEU A 252 -19.02 -6.59 4.14
C LEU A 252 -18.90 -7.80 3.22
N ALA A 253 -17.67 -8.29 3.00
CA ALA A 253 -17.42 -9.43 2.15
C ALA A 253 -16.10 -10.13 2.51
N VAL A 254 -16.01 -11.40 2.14
CA VAL A 254 -14.77 -12.16 2.08
C VAL A 254 -14.57 -12.57 0.64
N LEU A 255 -13.48 -12.10 0.02
CA LEU A 255 -13.13 -12.41 -1.35
C LEU A 255 -12.18 -13.61 -1.32
N ASP A 256 -12.67 -14.76 -1.81
CA ASP A 256 -11.98 -16.04 -1.75
C ASP A 256 -11.69 -16.54 -3.17
N TYR A 257 -10.55 -16.11 -3.72
CA TYR A 257 -10.13 -16.48 -5.07
C TYR A 257 -8.73 -17.07 -5.10
N HIS A 258 -7.80 -16.51 -4.32
CA HIS A 258 -6.39 -16.91 -4.34
C HIS A 258 -6.17 -18.28 -3.70
N SER A 259 -5.19 -19.01 -4.22
CA SER A 259 -4.80 -20.35 -3.69
C SER A 259 -3.63 -20.27 -2.70
N ALA A 260 -3.03 -19.09 -2.50
CA ALA A 260 -1.93 -18.83 -1.57
C ALA A 260 -2.07 -17.46 -0.91
N ALA A 261 -1.23 -17.16 0.07
CA ALA A 261 -1.26 -15.91 0.83
C ALA A 261 -1.39 -14.69 -0.07
N VAL A 262 -2.30 -13.77 0.29
CA VAL A 262 -2.40 -12.46 -0.33
C VAL A 262 -1.43 -11.52 0.38
N HIS A 263 -0.48 -10.94 -0.35
CA HIS A 263 0.59 -10.13 0.22
C HIS A 263 0.28 -8.63 0.18
N CYS A 264 -0.53 -8.18 -0.77
CA CYS A 264 -0.81 -6.77 -0.94
C CYS A 264 -2.20 -6.52 -1.49
N VAL A 265 -2.77 -5.37 -1.11
CA VAL A 265 -4.05 -4.86 -1.62
C VAL A 265 -3.90 -3.37 -1.94
N ALA A 266 -4.60 -2.92 -2.99
CA ALA A 266 -4.64 -1.52 -3.35
C ALA A 266 -6.02 -1.15 -3.91
N PHE A 267 -6.51 0.04 -3.57
CA PHE A 267 -7.68 0.63 -4.20
C PHE A 267 -7.26 1.60 -5.29
N SER A 268 -8.04 1.67 -6.38
CA SER A 268 -7.94 2.76 -7.32
C SER A 268 -8.54 4.03 -6.72
N ASP A 269 -8.00 5.18 -7.11
CA ASP A 269 -8.66 6.45 -6.81
C ASP A 269 -10.01 6.54 -7.55
N PRO A 270 -10.98 7.28 -6.98
CA PRO A 270 -12.24 7.53 -7.65
C PRO A 270 -12.00 8.45 -8.86
N GLY A 271 -11.53 7.89 -9.96
CA GLY A 271 -11.42 8.58 -11.24
C GLY A 271 -12.80 8.94 -11.82
N ARG A 272 -12.82 9.66 -12.94
CA ARG A 272 -14.06 10.06 -13.66
C ARG A 272 -14.93 8.87 -14.10
N ALA A 273 -14.42 7.66 -14.05
CA ALA A 273 -15.11 6.45 -14.52
C ALA A 273 -16.06 5.81 -13.49
N ASN A 274 -16.32 6.41 -12.35
CA ASN A 274 -17.20 5.89 -11.27
C ASN A 274 -16.93 4.44 -10.80
N GLU A 275 -15.97 3.74 -11.37
CA GLU A 275 -15.60 2.40 -10.95
C GLU A 275 -14.43 2.45 -9.97
N GLN A 276 -14.68 2.04 -8.75
CA GLN A 276 -13.64 1.89 -7.75
C GLN A 276 -13.17 0.44 -7.74
N LEU A 277 -11.95 0.24 -8.23
CA LEU A 277 -11.34 -1.08 -8.31
C LEU A 277 -10.55 -1.38 -7.03
N LEU A 278 -10.55 -2.66 -6.65
CA LEU A 278 -9.65 -3.23 -5.68
C LEU A 278 -8.76 -4.26 -6.38
N ALA A 279 -7.47 -4.15 -6.21
CA ALA A 279 -6.51 -5.16 -6.65
C ALA A 279 -5.97 -5.94 -5.44
N GLY A 280 -5.84 -7.26 -5.58
CA GLY A 280 -5.19 -8.13 -4.61
C GLY A 280 -4.07 -8.94 -5.26
N GLY A 281 -2.84 -8.81 -4.73
CA GLY A 281 -1.65 -9.51 -5.22
C GLY A 281 -1.26 -10.66 -4.29
N SER A 282 -0.97 -11.82 -4.85
CA SER A 282 -0.75 -13.04 -4.07
C SER A 282 0.54 -13.78 -4.43
N LYS A 283 0.95 -14.64 -3.50
CA LYS A 283 2.02 -15.62 -3.69
C LYS A 283 1.71 -16.61 -4.82
N ASP A 284 0.43 -16.77 -5.20
CA ASP A 284 0.00 -17.62 -6.33
C ASP A 284 0.31 -17.02 -7.72
N GLN A 285 1.08 -15.93 -7.77
CA GLN A 285 1.53 -15.25 -9.01
C GLN A 285 0.38 -14.62 -9.81
N ARG A 286 -0.72 -14.27 -9.13
CA ARG A 286 -1.90 -13.66 -9.74
C ARG A 286 -2.24 -12.35 -9.07
N ILE A 287 -2.86 -11.47 -9.85
CA ILE A 287 -3.50 -10.27 -9.32
C ILE A 287 -4.99 -10.37 -9.65
N SER A 288 -5.82 -10.40 -8.61
CA SER A 288 -7.28 -10.36 -8.73
C SER A 288 -7.77 -8.92 -8.75
N ILE A 289 -8.68 -8.58 -9.66
CA ILE A 289 -9.29 -7.26 -9.76
C ILE A 289 -10.78 -7.39 -9.47
N TRP A 290 -11.26 -6.51 -8.59
CA TRP A 290 -12.63 -6.50 -8.08
C TRP A 290 -13.26 -5.13 -8.26
N SER A 291 -14.51 -5.07 -8.71
CA SER A 291 -15.33 -3.88 -8.59
C SER A 291 -16.01 -3.89 -7.22
N VAL A 292 -15.68 -2.92 -6.38
CA VAL A 292 -16.16 -2.88 -4.98
C VAL A 292 -17.12 -1.73 -4.81
N TYR A 293 -18.42 -2.04 -4.81
CA TYR A 293 -19.49 -1.10 -4.52
C TYR A 293 -19.35 0.23 -5.28
N SER A 294 -19.50 0.21 -6.60
CA SER A 294 -19.83 1.41 -7.37
C SER A 294 -21.16 1.97 -6.85
N GLN A 295 -21.19 3.25 -6.46
CA GLN A 295 -22.45 3.90 -6.15
C GLN A 295 -23.22 4.07 -7.46
N THR A 296 -24.33 3.38 -7.58
CA THR A 296 -25.39 3.73 -8.54
C THR A 296 -26.03 5.04 -8.13
#